data_486fbbaa557a8d438479741dfb3471b1
#
_entry.id   486fbbaa557a8d438479741dfb3471b1
#
_cell.length_a   1.000
_cell.length_b   1.000
_cell.length_c   1.000
_cell.angle_alpha   90.00
_cell.angle_beta   90.00
_cell.angle_gamma   90.00
#
_symmetry.space_group_name_H-M   'P 1'
#
loop_
_entity.id
_entity.type
_entity.pdbx_description
1 polymer ?
#
loop_
_entity_poly.entity_id
_entity_poly.type
_entity_poly.pdbx_seq_one_letter_code
_entity_poly.pdbx_strand_id
1 'polypeptide(L)'
;MSERTEELKALTALNARVAAAVDSGLFQLLRGALGDEAARAAFARVQVVPALLRPAGERVSRAELAQALNMALFLDVTDRVPMAAAYVADLQRDGQQLVFDHGALRTVAWPSGALPPGEAAITRVLRPLGFTMAATYPLPRLKMTGRAWRHADFPEDIAQFFVSELHPERFSGSFQGAVTRVLSSSQDPLTPADLALLEHLARDGELPAASAVALLTKLVGCFARQHALFEADDYQLLLTESAEMAWIATEGNAFNHATDRVADIESVVAAQRALDRPVKDSIETSTTGRVRQTAFKAARVMREFLDRGQRVMLEVPGSFHEFIQRAPLDESGALDLAFDAGNATGIFKMTAGAAKDADTTGEAAAC
;
A
#
# COMPACT_ATOMS: atom_id res chain seq x y z
N MET A 1 -7.42 -22.18 -32.53
CA MET A 1 -8.52 -21.39 -31.90
C MET A 1 -8.12 -19.93 -31.99
N SER A 2 -9.05 -18.99 -32.18
CA SER A 2 -8.68 -17.58 -32.28
C SER A 2 -8.36 -17.03 -30.87
N GLU A 3 -7.42 -16.09 -30.77
CA GLU A 3 -7.04 -15.37 -29.55
C GLU A 3 -8.27 -14.84 -28.79
N ARG A 4 -9.24 -14.27 -29.53
CA ARG A 4 -10.53 -13.80 -28.98
C ARG A 4 -11.35 -14.92 -28.31
N THR A 5 -11.22 -16.17 -28.73
CA THR A 5 -11.95 -17.30 -28.11
C THR A 5 -11.32 -17.67 -26.77
N GLU A 6 -9.99 -17.61 -26.65
CA GLU A 6 -9.28 -17.87 -25.39
C GLU A 6 -9.52 -16.76 -24.36
N GLU A 7 -9.49 -15.50 -24.79
CA GLU A 7 -9.85 -14.35 -23.93
C GLU A 7 -11.27 -14.48 -23.36
N LEU A 8 -12.24 -14.87 -24.22
CA LEU A 8 -13.62 -15.04 -23.76
C LEU A 8 -13.77 -16.17 -22.75
N LYS A 9 -13.04 -17.28 -22.91
CA LYS A 9 -13.00 -18.37 -21.93
C LYS A 9 -12.38 -17.94 -20.61
N ALA A 10 -11.26 -17.23 -20.67
CA ALA A 10 -10.55 -16.71 -19.52
C ALA A 10 -11.44 -15.76 -18.69
N LEU A 11 -12.10 -14.81 -19.34
CA LEU A 11 -13.04 -13.89 -18.71
C LEU A 11 -14.27 -14.62 -18.13
N THR A 12 -14.78 -15.64 -18.81
CA THR A 12 -15.89 -16.47 -18.31
C THR A 12 -15.47 -17.19 -17.02
N ALA A 13 -14.26 -17.74 -16.96
CA ALA A 13 -13.74 -18.42 -15.78
C ALA A 13 -13.54 -17.44 -14.61
N LEU A 14 -13.04 -16.23 -14.85
CA LEU A 14 -12.91 -15.18 -13.85
C LEU A 14 -14.29 -14.79 -13.28
N ASN A 15 -15.25 -14.54 -14.15
CA ASN A 15 -16.61 -14.19 -13.73
C ASN A 15 -17.27 -15.33 -12.91
N ALA A 16 -17.01 -16.58 -13.24
CA ALA A 16 -17.51 -17.73 -12.46
C ALA A 16 -16.89 -17.75 -11.05
N ARG A 17 -15.60 -17.45 -10.90
CA ARG A 17 -14.96 -17.33 -9.58
C ARG A 17 -15.58 -16.19 -8.75
N VAL A 18 -15.79 -15.02 -9.34
CA VAL A 18 -16.47 -13.90 -8.66
C VAL A 18 -17.88 -14.30 -8.25
N ALA A 19 -18.65 -14.94 -9.15
CA ALA A 19 -20.00 -15.40 -8.85
C ALA A 19 -20.04 -16.43 -7.71
N ALA A 20 -19.07 -17.34 -7.63
CA ALA A 20 -18.98 -18.32 -6.54
C ALA A 20 -18.66 -17.67 -5.19
N ALA A 21 -18.05 -16.49 -5.16
CA ALA A 21 -17.71 -15.78 -3.93
C ALA A 21 -18.86 -14.90 -3.39
N VAL A 22 -19.92 -14.65 -4.16
CA VAL A 22 -20.98 -13.69 -3.83
C VAL A 22 -21.68 -13.99 -2.51
N ASP A 23 -21.84 -15.27 -2.17
CA ASP A 23 -22.50 -15.70 -0.92
C ASP A 23 -21.55 -15.77 0.28
N SER A 24 -20.26 -15.41 0.10
CA SER A 24 -19.31 -15.39 1.22
C SER A 24 -19.49 -14.17 2.12
N GLY A 25 -19.15 -14.32 3.41
CA GLY A 25 -19.13 -13.24 4.39
C GLY A 25 -18.22 -12.09 3.94
N LEU A 26 -17.07 -12.41 3.37
CA LEU A 26 -16.11 -11.43 2.84
C LEU A 26 -16.71 -10.59 1.70
N PHE A 27 -17.42 -11.21 0.75
CA PHE A 27 -18.07 -10.48 -0.34
C PHE A 27 -19.18 -9.56 0.21
N GLN A 28 -20.02 -10.09 1.11
CA GLN A 28 -21.11 -9.32 1.71
C GLN A 28 -20.59 -8.14 2.53
N LEU A 29 -19.46 -8.29 3.22
CA LEU A 29 -18.78 -7.23 3.95
C LEU A 29 -18.31 -6.11 3.01
N LEU A 30 -17.60 -6.46 1.93
CA LEU A 30 -17.15 -5.50 0.92
C LEU A 30 -18.34 -4.82 0.23
N ARG A 31 -19.36 -5.58 -0.15
CA ARG A 31 -20.58 -5.05 -0.77
C ARG A 31 -21.28 -4.05 0.13
N GLY A 32 -21.39 -4.36 1.41
CA GLY A 32 -22.02 -3.47 2.40
C GLY A 32 -21.25 -2.16 2.62
N ALA A 33 -19.92 -2.21 2.59
CA ALA A 33 -19.07 -1.05 2.85
C ALA A 33 -18.78 -0.19 1.60
N LEU A 34 -18.64 -0.80 0.41
CA LEU A 34 -18.15 -0.15 -0.80
C LEU A 34 -19.15 -0.19 -1.98
N GLY A 35 -20.20 -1.00 -1.87
CA GLY A 35 -21.17 -1.27 -2.96
C GLY A 35 -20.82 -2.50 -3.78
N ASP A 36 -21.80 -2.99 -4.58
CA ASP A 36 -21.70 -4.25 -5.32
C ASP A 36 -20.61 -4.20 -6.41
N GLU A 37 -20.51 -3.09 -7.12
CA GLU A 37 -19.51 -2.91 -8.20
C GLU A 37 -18.08 -3.00 -7.64
N ALA A 38 -17.78 -2.28 -6.56
CA ALA A 38 -16.46 -2.31 -5.92
C ALA A 38 -16.14 -3.70 -5.34
N ALA A 39 -17.12 -4.38 -4.72
CA ALA A 39 -16.93 -5.74 -4.24
C ALA A 39 -16.59 -6.71 -5.38
N ARG A 40 -17.31 -6.67 -6.50
CA ARG A 40 -17.00 -7.48 -7.69
C ARG A 40 -15.63 -7.15 -8.27
N ALA A 41 -15.29 -5.87 -8.37
CA ALA A 41 -13.99 -5.43 -8.85
C ALA A 41 -12.86 -5.94 -7.96
N ALA A 42 -13.01 -5.90 -6.64
CA ALA A 42 -12.03 -6.42 -5.69
C ALA A 42 -11.79 -7.93 -5.88
N PHE A 43 -12.86 -8.69 -5.99
CA PHE A 43 -12.79 -10.15 -6.23
C PHE A 43 -12.32 -10.51 -7.65
N ALA A 44 -12.50 -9.65 -8.63
CA ALA A 44 -11.95 -9.86 -9.98
C ALA A 44 -10.44 -9.58 -10.05
N ARG A 45 -9.90 -8.73 -9.14
CA ARG A 45 -8.49 -8.30 -9.14
C ARG A 45 -7.62 -9.16 -8.24
N VAL A 46 -8.10 -9.52 -7.04
CA VAL A 46 -7.31 -10.14 -5.98
C VAL A 46 -7.72 -11.58 -5.75
N GLN A 47 -6.75 -12.48 -5.74
CA GLN A 47 -6.97 -13.88 -5.36
C GLN A 47 -7.25 -13.97 -3.86
N VAL A 48 -8.27 -14.75 -3.49
CA VAL A 48 -8.65 -15.01 -2.10
C VAL A 48 -8.65 -16.51 -1.86
N VAL A 49 -8.01 -16.96 -0.77
CA VAL A 49 -7.97 -18.38 -0.41
C VAL A 49 -9.33 -18.86 0.07
N PRO A 50 -9.70 -20.13 -0.19
CA PRO A 50 -11.01 -20.68 0.18
C PRO A 50 -11.34 -20.56 1.67
N ALA A 51 -10.33 -20.61 2.55
CA ALA A 51 -10.50 -20.47 4.00
C ALA A 51 -11.12 -19.13 4.43
N LEU A 52 -10.98 -18.06 3.61
CA LEU A 52 -11.57 -16.74 3.83
C LEU A 52 -12.92 -16.54 3.09
N LEU A 53 -13.39 -17.55 2.35
CA LEU A 53 -14.66 -17.53 1.61
C LEU A 53 -15.78 -18.29 2.35
N ARG A 54 -15.85 -18.14 3.67
CA ARG A 54 -16.91 -18.77 4.46
C ARG A 54 -18.28 -18.19 4.09
N PRO A 55 -19.36 -18.98 4.12
CA PRO A 55 -20.71 -18.46 3.90
C PRO A 55 -21.01 -17.26 4.79
N ALA A 56 -21.77 -16.31 4.27
CA ALA A 56 -22.19 -15.15 5.04
C ALA A 56 -23.01 -15.57 6.28
N GLY A 57 -22.71 -14.95 7.41
CA GLY A 57 -23.34 -15.21 8.69
C GLY A 57 -23.63 -13.91 9.46
N GLU A 58 -24.08 -14.05 10.70
CA GLU A 58 -24.37 -12.90 11.57
C GLU A 58 -23.10 -12.19 12.08
N ARG A 59 -21.93 -12.86 11.99
CA ARG A 59 -20.65 -12.36 12.49
C ARG A 59 -19.57 -12.42 11.41
N VAL A 60 -18.64 -11.46 11.49
CA VAL A 60 -17.47 -11.34 10.62
C VAL A 60 -16.22 -11.45 11.48
N SER A 61 -15.31 -12.33 11.11
CA SER A 61 -14.03 -12.51 11.81
C SER A 61 -13.03 -11.39 11.52
N ARG A 62 -12.04 -11.23 12.41
CA ARG A 62 -10.93 -10.29 12.20
C ARG A 62 -10.16 -10.55 10.90
N ALA A 63 -10.05 -11.81 10.48
CA ALA A 63 -9.38 -12.20 9.25
C ALA A 63 -10.17 -11.77 8.00
N GLU A 64 -11.50 -11.95 7.98
CA GLU A 64 -12.35 -11.46 6.91
C GLU A 64 -12.31 -9.93 6.83
N LEU A 65 -12.33 -9.22 7.98
CA LEU A 65 -12.24 -7.77 8.03
C LEU A 65 -10.86 -7.26 7.58
N ALA A 66 -9.77 -7.96 7.95
CA ALA A 66 -8.42 -7.68 7.49
C ALA A 66 -8.28 -7.84 5.97
N GLN A 67 -8.79 -8.96 5.43
CA GLN A 67 -8.78 -9.21 3.99
C GLN A 67 -9.64 -8.18 3.23
N ALA A 68 -10.81 -7.83 3.75
CA ALA A 68 -11.66 -6.81 3.15
C ALA A 68 -10.98 -5.43 3.11
N LEU A 69 -10.31 -5.03 4.20
CA LEU A 69 -9.53 -3.81 4.24
C LEU A 69 -8.40 -3.82 3.19
N ASN A 70 -7.62 -4.90 3.11
CA ASN A 70 -6.56 -5.05 2.11
C ASN A 70 -7.10 -4.94 0.68
N MET A 71 -8.22 -5.61 0.38
CA MET A 71 -8.83 -5.53 -0.95
C MET A 71 -9.34 -4.12 -1.28
N ALA A 72 -9.95 -3.42 -0.31
CA ALA A 72 -10.40 -2.04 -0.47
C ALA A 72 -9.23 -1.07 -0.74
N LEU A 73 -8.13 -1.20 0.00
CA LEU A 73 -6.93 -0.40 -0.19
C LEU A 73 -6.21 -0.71 -1.52
N PHE A 74 -6.28 -1.96 -1.97
CA PHE A 74 -5.76 -2.34 -3.28
C PHE A 74 -6.58 -1.72 -4.43
N LEU A 75 -7.90 -1.64 -4.30
CA LEU A 75 -8.74 -0.91 -5.26
C LEU A 75 -8.31 0.56 -5.38
N ASP A 76 -8.13 1.24 -4.24
CA ASP A 76 -7.67 2.64 -4.21
C ASP A 76 -6.32 2.82 -4.94
N VAL A 77 -5.34 1.93 -4.70
CA VAL A 77 -4.05 1.99 -5.41
C VAL A 77 -4.23 1.79 -6.91
N THR A 78 -5.02 0.80 -7.34
CA THR A 78 -5.24 0.55 -8.78
C THR A 78 -5.94 1.71 -9.46
N ASP A 79 -6.82 2.42 -8.76
CA ASP A 79 -7.51 3.59 -9.32
C ASP A 79 -6.59 4.83 -9.43
N ARG A 80 -5.59 4.95 -8.52
CA ARG A 80 -4.63 6.06 -8.50
C ARG A 80 -3.36 5.84 -9.31
N VAL A 81 -3.03 4.58 -9.64
CA VAL A 81 -1.78 4.21 -10.30
C VAL A 81 -2.05 3.61 -11.68
N PRO A 82 -1.91 4.39 -12.76
CA PRO A 82 -2.25 3.93 -14.13
C PRO A 82 -1.55 2.64 -14.54
N MET A 83 -0.29 2.43 -14.13
CA MET A 83 0.45 1.21 -14.45
C MET A 83 -0.09 0.00 -13.69
N ALA A 84 -0.55 0.17 -12.44
CA ALA A 84 -1.24 -0.89 -11.70
C ALA A 84 -2.55 -1.27 -12.37
N ALA A 85 -3.36 -0.27 -12.76
CA ALA A 85 -4.62 -0.49 -13.49
C ALA A 85 -4.39 -1.26 -14.80
N ALA A 86 -3.39 -0.85 -15.58
CA ALA A 86 -3.05 -1.51 -16.85
C ALA A 86 -2.58 -2.96 -16.65
N TYR A 87 -1.72 -3.21 -15.65
CA TYR A 87 -1.26 -4.56 -15.33
C TYR A 87 -2.41 -5.47 -14.86
N VAL A 88 -3.26 -4.98 -13.98
CA VAL A 88 -4.44 -5.73 -13.49
C VAL A 88 -5.41 -6.03 -14.62
N ALA A 89 -5.62 -5.09 -15.57
CA ALA A 89 -6.45 -5.33 -16.75
C ALA A 89 -5.88 -6.44 -17.65
N ASP A 90 -4.56 -6.55 -17.79
CA ASP A 90 -3.93 -7.66 -18.52
C ASP A 90 -4.18 -9.00 -17.81
N LEU A 91 -3.96 -9.08 -16.50
CA LEU A 91 -4.26 -10.30 -15.73
C LEU A 91 -5.72 -10.73 -15.90
N GLN A 92 -6.66 -9.79 -15.83
CA GLN A 92 -8.10 -10.09 -15.98
C GLN A 92 -8.43 -10.59 -17.40
N ARG A 93 -7.82 -10.02 -18.44
CA ARG A 93 -7.98 -10.48 -19.83
C ARG A 93 -7.49 -11.92 -19.98
N ASP A 94 -6.42 -12.28 -19.27
CA ASP A 94 -5.87 -13.64 -19.24
C ASP A 94 -6.59 -14.55 -18.22
N GLY A 95 -7.70 -14.09 -17.61
CA GLY A 95 -8.47 -14.82 -16.61
C GLY A 95 -7.75 -15.02 -15.29
N GLN A 96 -6.73 -14.22 -15.02
CA GLN A 96 -5.89 -14.28 -13.81
C GLN A 96 -6.29 -13.22 -12.78
N GLN A 97 -5.83 -13.42 -11.55
CA GLN A 97 -5.94 -12.50 -10.44
C GLN A 97 -4.55 -12.38 -9.81
N LEU A 98 -4.24 -11.23 -9.26
CA LEU A 98 -2.97 -11.06 -8.56
C LEU A 98 -3.00 -11.70 -7.16
N VAL A 99 -1.82 -12.04 -6.65
CA VAL A 99 -1.61 -12.45 -5.26
C VAL A 99 -1.09 -11.24 -4.48
N PHE A 100 -1.96 -10.58 -3.75
CA PHE A 100 -1.58 -9.38 -3.00
C PHE A 100 -0.66 -9.75 -1.84
N ASP A 101 0.63 -9.43 -1.98
CA ASP A 101 1.69 -9.78 -1.02
C ASP A 101 1.76 -8.81 0.16
N HIS A 102 1.86 -7.51 -0.13
CA HIS A 102 1.89 -6.47 0.88
C HIS A 102 1.52 -5.09 0.31
N GLY A 103 1.04 -4.24 1.20
CA GLY A 103 0.92 -2.80 0.96
C GLY A 103 1.88 -2.04 1.87
N ALA A 104 2.52 -0.99 1.33
CA ALA A 104 3.40 -0.14 2.12
C ALA A 104 2.81 1.25 2.29
N LEU A 105 3.01 1.82 3.47
CA LEU A 105 2.58 3.17 3.80
C LEU A 105 3.62 3.87 4.68
N ARG A 106 3.46 5.18 4.79
CA ARG A 106 4.38 6.03 5.54
C ARG A 106 3.63 6.80 6.63
N THR A 107 4.29 6.98 7.76
CA THR A 107 3.80 7.75 8.92
C THR A 107 4.88 8.72 9.40
N VAL A 108 4.53 9.65 10.28
CA VAL A 108 5.47 10.66 10.82
C VAL A 108 5.42 10.64 12.34
N ALA A 109 6.54 10.36 12.99
CA ALA A 109 6.69 10.39 14.46
C ALA A 109 6.72 11.84 14.96
N TRP A 110 5.61 12.56 14.81
CA TRP A 110 5.49 13.99 15.14
C TRP A 110 4.06 14.32 15.58
N PRO A 111 3.85 15.32 16.44
CA PRO A 111 2.51 15.77 16.77
C PRO A 111 1.69 16.11 15.50
N SER A 112 0.51 15.52 15.37
CA SER A 112 -0.26 15.53 14.12
C SER A 112 -1.73 15.92 14.38
N GLY A 113 -1.97 17.08 14.97
CA GLY A 113 -3.31 17.56 15.26
C GLY A 113 -4.07 16.60 16.18
N ALA A 114 -5.25 16.15 15.74
CA ALA A 114 -6.05 15.16 16.47
C ALA A 114 -5.66 13.70 16.16
N LEU A 115 -4.85 13.46 15.11
CA LEU A 115 -4.42 12.12 14.73
C LEU A 115 -3.31 11.64 15.68
N PRO A 116 -3.33 10.40 16.17
CA PRO A 116 -2.20 9.82 16.91
C PRO A 116 -0.91 9.91 16.11
N PRO A 117 0.23 10.26 16.73
CA PRO A 117 1.49 10.43 16.01
C PRO A 117 2.06 9.11 15.53
N GLY A 118 2.75 9.17 14.38
CA GLY A 118 3.53 8.07 13.84
C GLY A 118 2.73 6.81 13.54
N GLU A 119 3.36 5.67 13.77
CA GLU A 119 2.74 4.38 13.50
C GLU A 119 1.49 4.10 14.38
N ALA A 120 1.34 4.79 15.50
CA ALA A 120 0.18 4.61 16.38
C ALA A 120 -1.15 4.86 15.65
N ALA A 121 -1.18 5.81 14.70
CA ALA A 121 -2.34 6.09 13.86
C ALA A 121 -2.84 4.85 13.09
N ILE A 122 -1.92 3.98 12.68
CA ILE A 122 -2.18 2.80 11.85
C ILE A 122 -2.23 1.52 12.69
N THR A 123 -1.32 1.35 13.64
CA THR A 123 -1.23 0.09 14.39
C THR A 123 -2.41 -0.14 15.33
N ARG A 124 -3.09 0.92 15.77
CA ARG A 124 -4.37 0.83 16.49
C ARG A 124 -5.49 0.19 15.66
N VAL A 125 -5.36 0.22 14.32
CA VAL A 125 -6.22 -0.49 13.37
C VAL A 125 -5.72 -1.91 13.15
N LEU A 126 -4.43 -2.07 12.85
CA LEU A 126 -3.87 -3.36 12.45
C LEU A 126 -3.93 -4.42 13.55
N ARG A 127 -3.64 -4.04 14.80
CA ARG A 127 -3.63 -5.01 15.94
C ARG A 127 -4.98 -5.69 16.17
N PRO A 128 -6.11 -4.96 16.26
CA PRO A 128 -7.43 -5.58 16.38
C PRO A 128 -7.79 -6.49 15.21
N LEU A 129 -7.31 -6.17 14.01
CA LEU A 129 -7.49 -6.98 12.80
C LEU A 129 -6.64 -8.25 12.78
N GLY A 130 -5.84 -8.52 13.82
CA GLY A 130 -5.03 -9.73 13.92
C GLY A 130 -3.60 -9.60 13.39
N PHE A 131 -3.14 -8.39 13.02
CA PHE A 131 -1.75 -8.20 12.62
C PHE A 131 -0.83 -8.06 13.83
N THR A 132 0.34 -8.70 13.74
CA THR A 132 1.43 -8.63 14.70
C THR A 132 2.69 -8.11 14.04
N MET A 133 3.53 -7.40 14.79
CA MET A 133 4.82 -6.92 14.27
C MET A 133 5.76 -8.11 14.09
N ALA A 134 6.15 -8.37 12.85
CA ALA A 134 7.03 -9.47 12.47
C ALA A 134 8.51 -9.09 12.55
N ALA A 135 8.86 -7.87 12.13
CA ALA A 135 10.25 -7.41 12.13
C ALA A 135 10.33 -5.87 12.06
N THR A 136 11.49 -5.33 12.49
CA THR A 136 11.84 -3.92 12.39
C THR A 136 13.05 -3.76 11.47
N TYR A 137 13.00 -2.75 10.61
CA TYR A 137 14.00 -2.43 9.59
C TYR A 137 14.48 -0.99 9.77
N PRO A 138 15.63 -0.75 10.40
CA PRO A 138 16.23 0.58 10.47
C PRO A 138 16.59 1.10 9.07
N LEU A 139 16.19 2.33 8.75
CA LEU A 139 16.45 3.00 7.49
C LEU A 139 17.21 4.33 7.76
N PRO A 140 18.47 4.25 8.22
CA PRO A 140 19.17 5.41 8.78
C PRO A 140 19.40 6.53 7.75
N ARG A 141 19.64 6.19 6.47
CA ARG A 141 19.82 7.17 5.39
C ARG A 141 18.56 8.00 5.13
N LEU A 142 17.39 7.42 5.37
CA LEU A 142 16.09 8.07 5.20
C LEU A 142 15.60 8.71 6.50
N LYS A 143 16.33 8.51 7.61
CA LYS A 143 15.92 8.89 8.96
C LYS A 143 14.54 8.33 9.33
N MET A 144 14.30 7.07 8.90
CA MET A 144 13.05 6.33 9.08
C MET A 144 13.28 4.99 9.81
N THR A 145 12.19 4.42 10.28
CA THR A 145 12.11 3.04 10.79
C THR A 145 10.98 2.32 10.08
N GLY A 146 11.28 1.26 9.35
CA GLY A 146 10.29 0.37 8.75
C GLY A 146 9.89 -0.76 9.72
N ARG A 147 8.62 -1.17 9.69
CA ARG A 147 8.11 -2.31 10.45
C ARG A 147 7.17 -3.14 9.59
N ALA A 148 7.42 -4.45 9.53
CA ALA A 148 6.54 -5.40 8.87
C ALA A 148 5.47 -5.88 9.85
N TRP A 149 4.21 -5.79 9.43
CA TRP A 149 3.04 -6.28 10.16
C TRP A 149 2.41 -7.42 9.39
N ARG A 150 2.33 -8.60 10.00
CA ARG A 150 1.85 -9.84 9.41
C ARG A 150 0.62 -10.34 10.14
N HIS A 151 -0.36 -10.85 9.39
CA HIS A 151 -1.56 -11.43 10.00
C HIS A 151 -1.21 -12.75 10.72
N ALA A 152 -1.64 -12.88 11.98
CA ALA A 152 -1.24 -14.02 12.83
C ALA A 152 -1.86 -15.33 12.36
N ASP A 153 -3.11 -15.30 11.87
CA ASP A 153 -3.86 -16.50 11.51
C ASP A 153 -3.62 -16.92 10.05
N PHE A 154 -3.28 -15.95 9.16
CA PHE A 154 -3.09 -16.15 7.71
C PHE A 154 -1.85 -15.40 7.23
N PRO A 155 -0.64 -15.78 7.64
CA PRO A 155 0.57 -15.00 7.37
C PRO A 155 0.98 -14.95 5.90
N GLU A 156 0.62 -15.94 5.09
CA GLU A 156 0.95 -16.03 3.66
C GLU A 156 -0.20 -15.58 2.75
N ASP A 157 -1.44 -15.58 3.26
CA ASP A 157 -2.66 -15.41 2.47
C ASP A 157 -3.28 -14.01 2.61
N ILE A 158 -3.09 -13.36 3.78
CA ILE A 158 -3.49 -11.97 4.00
C ILE A 158 -2.27 -11.08 3.83
N ALA A 159 -2.36 -10.11 2.92
CA ALA A 159 -1.27 -9.21 2.58
C ALA A 159 -0.70 -8.50 3.82
N GLN A 160 0.62 -8.44 3.91
CA GLN A 160 1.33 -7.74 4.99
C GLN A 160 1.18 -6.22 4.84
N PHE A 161 1.35 -5.49 5.96
CA PHE A 161 1.57 -4.06 5.94
C PHE A 161 3.04 -3.75 6.24
N PHE A 162 3.69 -2.96 5.38
CA PHE A 162 4.98 -2.37 5.68
C PHE A 162 4.78 -0.91 6.07
N VAL A 163 4.91 -0.62 7.36
CA VAL A 163 4.71 0.71 7.93
C VAL A 163 6.06 1.37 8.15
N SER A 164 6.35 2.42 7.40
CA SER A 164 7.57 3.23 7.56
C SER A 164 7.26 4.50 8.36
N GLU A 165 8.02 4.77 9.39
CA GLU A 165 7.86 5.93 10.27
C GLU A 165 9.04 6.88 10.12
N LEU A 166 8.79 8.11 9.68
CA LEU A 166 9.78 9.17 9.54
C LEU A 166 9.98 9.88 10.89
N HIS A 167 11.22 10.25 11.17
CA HIS A 167 11.67 10.86 12.42
C HIS A 167 12.09 12.32 12.21
N PRO A 168 11.17 13.31 12.28
CA PRO A 168 11.46 14.74 12.03
C PRO A 168 12.51 15.33 12.94
N GLU A 169 12.67 14.84 14.16
CA GLU A 169 13.70 15.30 15.12
C GLU A 169 15.14 15.10 14.63
N ARG A 170 15.33 14.29 13.56
CA ARG A 170 16.63 14.04 12.93
C ARG A 170 16.95 15.00 11.78
N PHE A 171 16.06 15.95 11.49
CA PHE A 171 16.19 16.94 10.42
C PHE A 171 16.41 18.35 10.99
N SER A 172 16.56 19.34 10.13
CA SER A 172 16.76 20.72 10.54
C SER A 172 15.54 21.31 11.26
N GLY A 173 15.73 22.39 12.03
CA GLY A 173 14.64 23.10 12.71
C GLY A 173 13.63 23.71 11.72
N SER A 174 14.09 24.17 10.54
CA SER A 174 13.21 24.65 9.47
C SER A 174 12.31 23.55 8.92
N PHE A 175 12.86 22.36 8.69
CA PHE A 175 12.11 21.17 8.30
C PHE A 175 11.07 20.78 9.34
N GLN A 176 11.44 20.72 10.63
CA GLN A 176 10.51 20.43 11.72
C GLN A 176 9.36 21.44 11.79
N GLY A 177 9.66 22.73 11.55
CA GLY A 177 8.64 23.76 11.47
C GLY A 177 7.66 23.55 10.33
N ALA A 178 8.13 23.15 9.14
CA ALA A 178 7.29 22.83 8.00
C ALA A 178 6.43 21.58 8.28
N VAL A 179 7.01 20.50 8.83
CA VAL A 179 6.26 19.32 9.26
C VAL A 179 5.13 19.69 10.21
N THR A 180 5.41 20.54 11.20
CA THR A 180 4.40 21.01 12.16
C THR A 180 3.26 21.75 11.48
N ARG A 181 3.56 22.69 10.55
CA ARG A 181 2.51 23.43 9.83
C ARG A 181 1.64 22.50 8.99
N VAL A 182 2.24 21.55 8.27
CA VAL A 182 1.53 20.58 7.44
C VAL A 182 0.61 19.69 8.29
N LEU A 183 1.14 19.09 9.37
CA LEU A 183 0.41 18.05 10.12
C LEU A 183 -0.53 18.60 11.20
N SER A 184 -0.41 19.85 11.62
CA SER A 184 -1.19 20.43 12.74
C SER A 184 -2.71 20.38 12.52
N SER A 185 -3.16 20.36 11.28
CA SER A 185 -4.59 20.30 10.91
C SER A 185 -5.15 18.88 10.77
N SER A 186 -4.35 17.85 11.03
CA SER A 186 -4.78 16.44 10.89
C SER A 186 -5.98 16.13 11.78
N GLN A 187 -6.95 15.45 11.21
CA GLN A 187 -8.15 14.97 11.89
C GLN A 187 -8.06 13.46 12.11
N ASP A 188 -8.62 12.99 13.21
CA ASP A 188 -8.79 11.56 13.44
C ASP A 188 -10.04 11.07 12.73
N PRO A 189 -9.96 10.12 11.77
CA PRO A 189 -11.12 9.57 11.10
C PRO A 189 -11.95 8.63 11.99
N LEU A 190 -11.38 8.15 13.11
CA LEU A 190 -12.05 7.22 14.03
C LEU A 190 -12.70 7.98 15.19
N THR A 191 -13.96 7.67 15.45
CA THR A 191 -14.70 8.15 16.61
C THR A 191 -14.44 7.25 17.83
N PRO A 192 -14.79 7.69 19.06
CA PRO A 192 -14.75 6.81 20.23
C PRO A 192 -15.57 5.51 20.06
N ALA A 193 -16.68 5.56 19.31
CA ALA A 193 -17.49 4.37 19.02
C ALA A 193 -16.74 3.39 18.10
N ASP A 194 -16.00 3.88 17.09
CA ASP A 194 -15.18 3.05 16.21
C ASP A 194 -14.03 2.40 16.98
N LEU A 195 -13.40 3.14 17.90
CA LEU A 195 -12.36 2.60 18.78
C LEU A 195 -12.90 1.50 19.69
N ALA A 196 -14.11 1.67 20.25
CA ALA A 196 -14.76 0.63 21.05
C ALA A 196 -15.06 -0.64 20.23
N LEU A 197 -15.43 -0.51 18.94
CA LEU A 197 -15.56 -1.66 18.03
C LEU A 197 -14.23 -2.36 17.79
N LEU A 198 -13.14 -1.62 17.63
CA LEU A 198 -11.79 -2.18 17.50
C LEU A 198 -11.36 -2.92 18.78
N GLU A 199 -11.65 -2.39 19.97
CA GLU A 199 -11.41 -3.08 21.24
C GLU A 199 -12.25 -4.36 21.37
N HIS A 200 -13.52 -4.33 20.95
CA HIS A 200 -14.37 -5.52 20.89
C HIS A 200 -13.75 -6.58 19.95
N LEU A 201 -13.35 -6.17 18.74
CA LEU A 201 -12.72 -7.06 17.77
C LEU A 201 -11.41 -7.67 18.31
N ALA A 202 -10.58 -6.87 19.00
CA ALA A 202 -9.34 -7.35 19.60
C ALA A 202 -9.57 -8.41 20.67
N ARG A 203 -10.65 -8.27 21.47
CA ARG A 203 -11.01 -9.18 22.56
C ARG A 203 -11.65 -10.47 22.05
N ASP A 204 -12.63 -10.34 21.13
CA ASP A 204 -13.53 -11.43 20.74
C ASP A 204 -13.16 -12.10 19.40
N GLY A 205 -12.29 -11.43 18.60
CA GLY A 205 -11.83 -11.91 17.30
C GLY A 205 -12.88 -11.78 16.17
N GLU A 206 -14.06 -11.28 16.46
CA GLU A 206 -15.16 -11.12 15.50
C GLU A 206 -16.13 -10.01 15.91
N LEU A 207 -16.91 -9.49 14.95
CA LEU A 207 -17.95 -8.50 15.16
C LEU A 207 -19.28 -8.93 14.54
N PRO A 208 -20.43 -8.39 15.01
CA PRO A 208 -21.69 -8.46 14.27
C PRO A 208 -21.48 -7.89 12.84
N ALA A 209 -22.07 -8.53 11.83
CA ALA A 209 -21.86 -8.18 10.43
C ALA A 209 -22.17 -6.69 10.12
N ALA A 210 -23.25 -6.15 10.65
CA ALA A 210 -23.60 -4.75 10.46
C ALA A 210 -22.54 -3.79 11.05
N SER A 211 -21.98 -4.13 12.24
CA SER A 211 -20.91 -3.35 12.87
C SER A 211 -19.61 -3.44 12.07
N ALA A 212 -19.28 -4.63 11.54
CA ALA A 212 -18.11 -4.84 10.70
C ALA A 212 -18.17 -4.02 9.40
N VAL A 213 -19.35 -3.95 8.74
CA VAL A 213 -19.57 -3.11 7.55
C VAL A 213 -19.35 -1.64 7.87
N ALA A 214 -19.97 -1.13 8.94
CA ALA A 214 -19.81 0.27 9.34
C ALA A 214 -18.36 0.60 9.69
N LEU A 215 -17.67 -0.30 10.42
CA LEU A 215 -16.27 -0.14 10.79
C LEU A 215 -15.35 -0.16 9.55
N LEU A 216 -15.52 -1.09 8.61
CA LEU A 216 -14.68 -1.17 7.40
C LEU A 216 -14.67 0.16 6.64
N THR A 217 -15.83 0.80 6.47
CA THR A 217 -15.94 2.12 5.82
C THR A 217 -15.06 3.18 6.51
N LYS A 218 -14.99 3.14 7.85
CA LYS A 218 -14.15 4.05 8.64
C LYS A 218 -12.66 3.69 8.54
N LEU A 219 -12.35 2.39 8.57
CA LEU A 219 -10.97 1.91 8.50
C LEU A 219 -10.29 2.28 7.18
N VAL A 220 -11.00 2.17 6.05
CA VAL A 220 -10.47 2.63 4.75
C VAL A 220 -10.06 4.09 4.81
N GLY A 221 -10.84 4.95 5.47
CA GLY A 221 -10.53 6.36 5.65
C GLY A 221 -9.25 6.64 6.44
N CYS A 222 -8.76 5.70 7.27
CA CYS A 222 -7.50 5.86 7.99
C CYS A 222 -6.27 5.85 7.06
N PHE A 223 -6.41 5.30 5.85
CA PHE A 223 -5.34 5.16 4.86
C PHE A 223 -5.41 6.24 3.79
N ALA A 224 -5.53 7.49 4.22
CA ALA A 224 -5.61 8.66 3.37
C ALA A 224 -4.88 9.85 4.04
N ARG A 225 -4.80 10.98 3.33
CA ARG A 225 -4.32 12.22 3.92
C ARG A 225 -5.35 12.78 4.91
N GLN A 226 -4.93 13.03 6.16
CA GLN A 226 -5.79 13.50 7.24
C GLN A 226 -5.67 15.00 7.52
N HIS A 227 -4.65 15.68 6.96
CA HIS A 227 -4.45 17.11 7.11
C HIS A 227 -5.01 17.91 5.92
N ALA A 228 -5.29 19.19 6.15
CA ALA A 228 -5.79 20.11 5.14
C ALA A 228 -4.74 20.42 4.05
N LEU A 229 -5.13 21.21 3.04
CA LEU A 229 -4.18 21.79 2.09
C LEU A 229 -3.18 22.69 2.84
N PHE A 230 -1.97 22.74 2.33
CA PHE A 230 -0.86 23.47 2.93
C PHE A 230 -0.08 24.23 1.85
N GLU A 231 0.79 25.16 2.26
CA GLU A 231 1.51 26.04 1.34
C GLU A 231 2.53 25.25 0.50
N ALA A 232 2.63 25.60 -0.78
CA ALA A 232 3.60 25.01 -1.71
C ALA A 232 5.05 25.24 -1.26
N ASP A 233 5.34 26.36 -0.59
CA ASP A 233 6.65 26.64 -0.02
C ASP A 233 7.04 25.61 1.06
N ASP A 234 6.07 25.14 1.87
CA ASP A 234 6.34 24.06 2.84
C ASP A 234 6.67 22.74 2.12
N TYR A 235 5.97 22.41 1.04
CA TYR A 235 6.30 21.24 0.22
C TYR A 235 7.74 21.33 -0.33
N GLN A 236 8.13 22.47 -0.89
CA GLN A 236 9.47 22.65 -1.42
C GLN A 236 10.53 22.54 -0.31
N LEU A 237 10.28 23.16 0.85
CA LEU A 237 11.18 23.03 1.99
C LEU A 237 11.35 21.57 2.44
N LEU A 238 10.25 20.80 2.57
CA LEU A 238 10.32 19.40 2.93
C LEU A 238 11.09 18.58 1.89
N LEU A 239 10.89 18.85 0.60
CA LEU A 239 11.56 18.16 -0.50
C LEU A 239 13.07 18.37 -0.51
N THR A 240 13.57 19.51 -0.01
CA THR A 240 15.03 19.77 0.06
C THR A 240 15.77 18.79 0.98
N GLU A 241 15.12 18.26 2.01
CA GLU A 241 15.76 17.37 2.99
C GLU A 241 15.20 15.94 2.95
N SER A 242 13.93 15.73 2.56
CA SER A 242 13.29 14.41 2.51
C SER A 242 12.20 14.35 1.44
N ALA A 243 12.47 13.62 0.39
CA ALA A 243 11.47 13.27 -0.62
C ALA A 243 10.33 12.43 -0.01
N GLU A 244 10.64 11.62 1.02
CA GLU A 244 9.67 10.79 1.74
C GLU A 244 8.65 11.67 2.49
N MET A 245 9.13 12.70 3.20
CA MET A 245 8.23 13.62 3.90
C MET A 245 7.40 14.46 2.92
N ALA A 246 8.00 14.91 1.82
CA ALA A 246 7.28 15.63 0.78
C ALA A 246 6.16 14.76 0.18
N TRP A 247 6.41 13.46 -0.03
CA TRP A 247 5.38 12.51 -0.47
C TRP A 247 4.29 12.31 0.59
N ILE A 248 4.66 12.14 1.88
CA ILE A 248 3.69 12.02 2.98
C ILE A 248 2.79 13.26 3.07
N ALA A 249 3.35 14.44 2.86
CA ALA A 249 2.61 15.69 2.87
C ALA A 249 1.53 15.75 1.77
N THR A 250 1.73 15.10 0.63
CA THR A 250 0.72 15.04 -0.45
C THR A 250 -0.26 13.88 -0.30
N GLU A 251 0.20 12.70 0.07
CA GLU A 251 -0.59 11.46 0.06
C GLU A 251 -1.04 10.99 1.45
N GLY A 252 -0.46 11.53 2.52
CA GLY A 252 -0.75 11.10 3.89
C GLY A 252 -0.35 9.66 4.18
N ASN A 253 -1.27 8.92 4.79
CA ASN A 253 -1.09 7.49 5.12
C ASN A 253 -1.62 6.54 4.04
N ALA A 254 -1.88 7.02 2.82
CA ALA A 254 -2.26 6.15 1.70
C ALA A 254 -1.14 5.14 1.38
N PHE A 255 -1.47 4.06 0.71
CA PHE A 255 -0.45 3.15 0.20
C PHE A 255 0.45 3.87 -0.80
N ASN A 256 1.75 3.89 -0.54
CA ASN A 256 2.72 4.37 -1.50
C ASN A 256 3.00 3.31 -2.57
N HIS A 257 2.84 2.03 -2.26
CA HIS A 257 2.76 0.96 -3.25
C HIS A 257 1.92 -0.22 -2.75
N ALA A 258 1.45 -1.00 -3.70
CA ALA A 258 0.92 -2.35 -3.51
C ALA A 258 1.75 -3.32 -4.34
N THR A 259 1.97 -4.54 -3.83
CA THR A 259 2.90 -5.51 -4.39
C THR A 259 2.20 -6.81 -4.77
N ASP A 260 2.39 -7.25 -6.01
CA ASP A 260 1.98 -8.57 -6.49
C ASP A 260 3.07 -9.61 -6.24
N ARG A 261 2.72 -10.74 -5.63
CA ARG A 261 3.59 -11.90 -5.48
C ARG A 261 3.52 -12.76 -6.73
N VAL A 262 4.59 -12.72 -7.51
CA VAL A 262 4.71 -13.42 -8.79
C VAL A 262 5.56 -14.69 -8.69
N ALA A 263 5.26 -15.68 -9.51
CA ALA A 263 6.02 -16.94 -9.54
C ALA A 263 7.39 -16.77 -10.21
N ASP A 264 7.47 -15.93 -11.25
CA ASP A 264 8.70 -15.65 -12.03
C ASP A 264 8.76 -14.16 -12.35
N ILE A 265 9.61 -13.45 -11.62
CA ILE A 265 9.76 -12.01 -11.73
C ILE A 265 10.42 -11.59 -13.04
N GLU A 266 11.34 -12.40 -13.60
CA GLU A 266 11.97 -12.13 -14.89
C GLU A 266 10.96 -12.15 -16.03
N SER A 267 10.10 -13.17 -16.06
CA SER A 267 9.04 -13.29 -17.07
C SER A 267 8.08 -12.10 -17.00
N VAL A 268 7.67 -11.69 -15.81
CA VAL A 268 6.80 -10.50 -15.62
C VAL A 268 7.50 -9.25 -16.12
N VAL A 269 8.75 -9.00 -15.73
CA VAL A 269 9.52 -7.83 -16.16
C VAL A 269 9.68 -7.80 -17.68
N ALA A 270 10.02 -8.95 -18.30
CA ALA A 270 10.16 -9.05 -19.75
C ALA A 270 8.84 -8.72 -20.45
N ALA A 271 7.73 -9.27 -19.98
CA ALA A 271 6.40 -8.98 -20.52
C ALA A 271 6.01 -7.49 -20.40
N GLN A 272 6.25 -6.88 -19.24
CA GLN A 272 5.93 -5.48 -19.04
C GLN A 272 6.80 -4.53 -19.89
N ARG A 273 8.08 -4.85 -20.07
CA ARG A 273 8.99 -4.11 -20.95
C ARG A 273 8.62 -4.25 -22.44
N ALA A 274 8.15 -5.43 -22.85
CA ALA A 274 7.63 -5.64 -24.22
C ALA A 274 6.40 -4.80 -24.54
N LEU A 275 5.69 -4.33 -23.51
CA LEU A 275 4.56 -3.38 -23.59
C LEU A 275 5.01 -1.91 -23.40
N ASP A 276 6.30 -1.61 -23.48
CA ASP A 276 6.89 -0.27 -23.24
C ASP A 276 6.49 0.36 -21.90
N ARG A 277 6.19 -0.45 -20.89
CA ARG A 277 5.86 0.05 -19.54
C ARG A 277 7.13 0.40 -18.75
N PRO A 278 7.11 1.44 -17.93
CA PRO A 278 8.28 1.97 -17.24
C PRO A 278 8.67 1.14 -16.01
N VAL A 279 9.14 -0.09 -16.20
CA VAL A 279 9.69 -0.92 -15.12
C VAL A 279 11.09 -0.44 -14.75
N LYS A 280 11.47 -0.53 -13.47
CA LYS A 280 12.85 -0.31 -13.01
C LYS A 280 13.84 -1.12 -13.83
N ASP A 281 15.07 -0.59 -13.96
CA ASP A 281 16.11 -1.23 -14.77
C ASP A 281 16.66 -2.51 -14.11
N SER A 282 16.59 -2.61 -12.77
CA SER A 282 17.12 -3.74 -12.00
C SER A 282 16.02 -4.48 -11.23
N ILE A 283 16.24 -5.80 -11.08
CA ILE A 283 15.58 -6.63 -10.07
C ILE A 283 16.50 -6.65 -8.86
N GLU A 284 15.99 -6.21 -7.71
CA GLU A 284 16.71 -6.23 -6.44
C GLU A 284 16.58 -7.60 -5.79
N THR A 285 17.70 -8.12 -5.29
CA THR A 285 17.72 -9.44 -4.64
C THR A 285 18.19 -9.27 -3.19
N SER A 286 17.45 -9.87 -2.26
CA SER A 286 17.81 -9.85 -0.84
C SER A 286 19.15 -10.53 -0.58
N THR A 287 19.76 -10.21 0.55
CA THR A 287 21.03 -10.82 1.00
C THR A 287 20.96 -12.35 1.07
N THR A 288 19.77 -12.90 1.35
CA THR A 288 19.52 -14.36 1.38
C THR A 288 19.30 -14.97 0.00
N GLY A 289 19.09 -14.16 -1.03
CA GLY A 289 18.70 -14.61 -2.38
C GLY A 289 17.25 -15.09 -2.51
N ARG A 290 16.50 -15.18 -1.40
CA ARG A 290 15.15 -15.73 -1.40
C ARG A 290 14.05 -14.74 -1.75
N VAL A 291 14.31 -13.45 -1.63
CA VAL A 291 13.35 -12.39 -1.96
C VAL A 291 13.93 -11.56 -3.11
N ARG A 292 13.17 -11.42 -4.18
CA ARG A 292 13.52 -10.65 -5.37
C ARG A 292 12.37 -9.70 -5.69
N GLN A 293 12.67 -8.44 -5.98
CA GLN A 293 11.65 -7.43 -6.18
C GLN A 293 12.04 -6.39 -7.23
N THR A 294 11.05 -5.82 -7.87
CA THR A 294 11.16 -4.67 -8.78
C THR A 294 9.81 -3.95 -8.84
N ALA A 295 9.75 -2.80 -9.51
CA ALA A 295 8.54 -1.99 -9.54
C ALA A 295 8.39 -1.24 -10.87
N PHE A 296 7.18 -0.80 -11.18
CA PHE A 296 6.99 0.30 -12.11
C PHE A 296 7.53 1.61 -11.51
N LYS A 297 8.08 2.48 -12.34
CA LYS A 297 8.43 3.85 -11.92
C LYS A 297 7.17 4.59 -11.50
N ALA A 298 7.26 5.36 -10.41
CA ALA A 298 6.12 6.11 -9.89
C ALA A 298 5.61 7.10 -10.95
N ALA A 299 4.29 7.13 -11.13
CA ALA A 299 3.66 8.10 -12.01
C ALA A 299 3.74 9.49 -11.40
N ARG A 300 3.84 10.51 -12.27
CA ARG A 300 3.66 11.90 -11.86
C ARG A 300 2.16 12.17 -11.77
N VAL A 301 1.74 12.85 -10.70
CA VAL A 301 0.34 13.17 -10.43
C VAL A 301 0.17 14.62 -10.04
N MET A 302 -0.96 15.23 -10.44
CA MET A 302 -1.30 16.57 -10.04
C MET A 302 -1.88 16.58 -8.63
N ARG A 303 -1.37 17.46 -7.75
CA ARG A 303 -1.89 17.66 -6.40
C ARG A 303 -2.11 19.14 -6.13
N GLU A 304 -3.13 19.41 -5.33
CA GLU A 304 -3.54 20.76 -4.95
C GLU A 304 -2.76 21.23 -3.72
N PHE A 305 -2.28 22.47 -3.78
CA PHE A 305 -1.57 23.17 -2.71
C PHE A 305 -2.16 24.57 -2.53
N LEU A 306 -1.68 25.28 -1.53
CA LEU A 306 -1.89 26.70 -1.39
C LEU A 306 -0.63 27.47 -1.84
N ASP A 307 -0.81 28.59 -2.53
CA ASP A 307 0.21 29.60 -2.77
C ASP A 307 -0.35 30.93 -2.30
N ARG A 308 0.13 31.41 -1.15
CA ARG A 308 -0.40 32.63 -0.48
C ARG A 308 -1.91 32.58 -0.30
N GLY A 309 -2.41 31.39 0.09
CA GLY A 309 -3.83 31.13 0.31
C GLY A 309 -4.66 30.87 -0.95
N GLN A 310 -4.09 30.91 -2.15
CA GLN A 310 -4.75 30.55 -3.40
C GLN A 310 -4.45 29.09 -3.76
N ARG A 311 -5.42 28.39 -4.35
CA ARG A 311 -5.23 27.00 -4.79
C ARG A 311 -4.41 26.94 -6.06
N VAL A 312 -3.36 26.13 -6.05
CA VAL A 312 -2.50 25.84 -7.19
C VAL A 312 -2.29 24.35 -7.36
N MET A 313 -2.08 23.92 -8.60
CA MET A 313 -1.80 22.51 -8.91
C MET A 313 -0.33 22.33 -9.22
N LEU A 314 0.33 21.40 -8.51
CA LEU A 314 1.72 21.02 -8.79
C LEU A 314 1.79 19.56 -9.17
N GLU A 315 2.70 19.24 -10.09
CA GLU A 315 3.01 17.88 -10.45
C GLU A 315 4.03 17.30 -9.47
N VAL A 316 3.66 16.18 -8.81
CA VAL A 316 4.44 15.53 -7.76
C VAL A 316 4.54 14.00 -8.00
N PRO A 317 5.50 13.29 -7.39
CA PRO A 317 5.51 11.83 -7.43
C PRO A 317 4.30 11.23 -6.73
N GLY A 318 3.61 10.30 -7.40
CA GLY A 318 2.50 9.52 -6.85
C GLY A 318 2.94 8.16 -6.29
N SER A 319 1.97 7.27 -6.14
CA SER A 319 2.17 5.87 -5.77
C SER A 319 2.63 5.02 -6.96
N PHE A 320 3.04 3.77 -6.71
CA PHE A 320 3.49 2.84 -7.75
C PHE A 320 3.03 1.41 -7.44
N HIS A 321 3.31 0.50 -8.36
CA HIS A 321 3.04 -0.93 -8.21
C HIS A 321 4.35 -1.71 -8.24
N GLU A 322 4.47 -2.71 -7.37
CA GLU A 322 5.67 -3.53 -7.18
C GLU A 322 5.38 -5.00 -7.50
N PHE A 323 6.42 -5.72 -7.88
CA PHE A 323 6.44 -7.16 -8.07
C PHE A 323 7.44 -7.78 -7.10
N ILE A 324 7.06 -8.88 -6.46
CA ILE A 324 7.94 -9.64 -5.57
C ILE A 324 7.85 -11.13 -5.88
N GLN A 325 9.02 -11.78 -5.93
CA GLN A 325 9.14 -13.22 -5.96
C GLN A 325 9.72 -13.68 -4.63
N ARG A 326 9.05 -14.64 -3.98
CA ARG A 326 9.48 -15.23 -2.72
C ARG A 326 9.78 -16.70 -2.89
N ALA A 327 10.95 -17.13 -2.43
CA ALA A 327 11.32 -18.53 -2.36
C ALA A 327 10.94 -19.11 -0.98
N PRO A 328 10.76 -20.44 -0.89
CA PRO A 328 10.57 -21.12 0.39
C PRO A 328 11.75 -20.93 1.35
N LEU A 329 11.47 -20.91 2.65
CA LEU A 329 12.48 -20.86 3.71
C LEU A 329 13.28 -22.17 3.77
N ASP A 330 12.57 -23.29 3.62
CA ASP A 330 13.08 -24.66 3.74
C ASP A 330 12.17 -25.65 2.99
N GLU A 331 12.36 -26.95 3.25
CA GLU A 331 11.60 -28.03 2.63
C GLU A 331 10.10 -28.07 3.03
N SER A 332 9.69 -27.32 4.04
CA SER A 332 8.26 -27.21 4.42
C SER A 332 7.43 -26.46 3.39
N GLY A 333 8.08 -25.70 2.50
CA GLY A 333 7.44 -24.86 1.50
C GLY A 333 6.93 -23.52 2.04
N ALA A 334 7.10 -23.23 3.34
CA ALA A 334 6.74 -21.94 3.93
C ALA A 334 7.57 -20.81 3.28
N LEU A 335 6.92 -19.73 2.85
CA LEU A 335 7.57 -18.65 2.11
C LEU A 335 8.45 -17.78 3.02
N ASP A 336 9.55 -17.27 2.48
CA ASP A 336 10.31 -16.21 3.13
C ASP A 336 9.53 -14.88 3.03
N LEU A 337 8.81 -14.55 4.10
CA LEU A 337 7.99 -13.34 4.19
C LEU A 337 8.76 -12.11 4.71
N ALA A 338 10.09 -12.22 4.87
CA ALA A 338 10.93 -11.10 5.29
C ALA A 338 11.04 -10.02 4.21
N PHE A 339 11.45 -8.83 4.64
CA PHE A 339 11.88 -7.75 3.77
C PHE A 339 13.40 -7.57 3.87
N ASP A 340 14.01 -6.92 2.89
CA ASP A 340 15.43 -6.57 2.92
C ASP A 340 15.61 -5.06 3.05
N ALA A 341 16.32 -4.61 4.10
CA ALA A 341 16.54 -3.17 4.34
C ALA A 341 17.37 -2.50 3.23
N GLY A 342 18.23 -3.26 2.54
CA GLY A 342 18.98 -2.77 1.38
C GLY A 342 18.08 -2.47 0.20
N ASN A 343 17.15 -3.37 -0.08
CA ASN A 343 16.15 -3.22 -1.16
C ASN A 343 15.17 -2.09 -0.85
N ALA A 344 14.76 -1.92 0.41
CA ALA A 344 13.88 -0.82 0.82
C ALA A 344 14.44 0.55 0.40
N THR A 345 15.78 0.76 0.49
CA THR A 345 16.40 2.03 0.08
C THR A 345 16.26 2.29 -1.44
N GLY A 346 16.27 1.24 -2.26
CA GLY A 346 16.05 1.33 -3.72
C GLY A 346 14.61 1.74 -4.07
N ILE A 347 13.64 1.23 -3.33
CA ILE A 347 12.21 1.53 -3.50
C ILE A 347 11.90 2.99 -3.20
N PHE A 348 12.52 3.56 -2.16
CA PHE A 348 12.30 4.98 -1.80
C PHE A 348 12.77 5.95 -2.89
N LYS A 349 13.77 5.60 -3.70
CA LYS A 349 14.18 6.44 -4.85
C LYS A 349 13.09 6.63 -5.90
N MET A 350 12.07 5.76 -5.93
CA MET A 350 10.97 5.86 -6.89
C MET A 350 10.09 7.09 -6.68
N THR A 351 10.02 7.58 -5.45
CA THR A 351 9.27 8.80 -5.08
C THR A 351 10.16 10.04 -4.95
N ALA A 352 11.50 9.89 -5.04
CA ALA A 352 12.42 11.01 -5.15
C ALA A 352 12.34 11.53 -6.59
N GLY A 353 11.75 12.70 -6.81
CA GLY A 353 11.70 13.34 -8.14
C GLY A 353 13.11 13.54 -8.73
N ALA A 354 13.21 13.64 -10.05
CA ALA A 354 14.42 13.79 -10.87
C ALA A 354 15.24 15.09 -10.59
N ALA A 355 15.42 15.46 -9.34
CA ALA A 355 16.07 16.72 -8.95
C ALA A 355 17.58 16.60 -8.71
N LYS A 356 18.25 15.46 -9.00
CA LYS A 356 19.70 15.31 -8.75
C LYS A 356 20.48 14.46 -9.78
N ASP A 357 20.10 14.45 -11.06
CA ASP A 357 20.99 13.89 -12.10
C ASP A 357 21.92 14.95 -12.76
N ALA A 358 22.06 16.13 -12.17
CA ALA A 358 22.84 17.24 -12.76
C ALA A 358 24.23 17.49 -12.12
N ASP A 359 24.73 16.59 -11.25
CA ASP A 359 26.02 16.87 -10.58
C ASP A 359 26.93 15.64 -10.41
N THR A 360 27.25 14.94 -11.53
CA THR A 360 28.38 14.00 -11.60
C THR A 360 29.05 14.00 -12.98
N THR A 361 29.19 15.16 -13.64
CA THR A 361 30.13 15.32 -14.76
C THR A 361 30.89 16.63 -14.60
N GLY A 362 31.94 16.61 -13.81
CA GLY A 362 32.84 17.76 -13.70
C GLY A 362 33.82 17.61 -12.57
N GLU A 363 34.86 16.76 -12.76
CA GLU A 363 36.21 17.01 -12.29
C GLU A 363 37.13 15.81 -12.62
N ALA A 364 37.65 15.85 -13.82
CA ALA A 364 38.89 15.15 -14.15
C ALA A 364 39.54 15.88 -15.32
N ALA A 365 40.20 16.99 -15.05
CA ALA A 365 41.34 17.50 -15.80
C ALA A 365 41.89 18.74 -15.12
N ALA A 366 43.00 18.59 -14.41
CA ALA A 366 44.17 19.45 -14.55
C ALA A 366 45.17 19.22 -13.41
N CYS A 367 46.37 18.88 -13.83
CA CYS A 367 47.70 18.90 -13.22
C CYS A 367 48.04 17.83 -12.23
#